data_3125e5c9daa0675a3dc35aa77aa2c8e6
#
_entry.id   3125e5c9daa0675a3dc35aa77aa2c8e6
#
_cell.length_a   1.000
_cell.length_b   1.000
_cell.length_c   1.000
_cell.angle_alpha   90.00
_cell.angle_beta   90.00
_cell.angle_gamma   90.00
#
_symmetry.space_group_name_H-M   'P 1'
#
loop_
_entity.id
_entity.type
_entity.pdbx_description
1 polymer ?
#
loop_
_entity_poly.entity_id
_entity_poly.type
_entity_poly.pdbx_seq_one_letter_code
_entity_poly.pdbx_strand_id
1 'polypeptide(L)'
;MRRSVTTTIRVEWGDCDPAGIVYYPRFFHWCDVATWNLFAACGLPLIELQKRYGIVGFPLLEASATFRVPSRPQDLIVIATSLGPLRRKTLELRHAFSRDGAALLEAREVRVWAHHDTTRPNGLRAAAIPPEVVARLTASAPP
;
A
#
# COMPACT_ATOMS: atom_id res chain seq x y z
N MET A 1 13.76 -4.39 -13.64
CA MET A 1 12.31 -4.58 -13.51
C MET A 1 11.90 -4.19 -12.08
N ARG A 2 10.93 -3.33 -11.93
CA ARG A 2 10.50 -2.93 -10.57
C ARG A 2 9.83 -4.12 -9.87
N ARG A 3 10.12 -4.31 -8.58
CA ARG A 3 9.52 -5.38 -7.79
C ARG A 3 8.01 -5.21 -7.73
N SER A 4 7.28 -6.28 -8.02
CA SER A 4 5.85 -6.40 -7.77
C SER A 4 5.62 -7.50 -6.75
N VAL A 5 4.74 -7.27 -5.80
CA VAL A 5 4.36 -8.23 -4.77
C VAL A 5 2.87 -8.50 -4.87
N THR A 6 2.51 -9.76 -4.77
CA THR A 6 1.12 -10.21 -4.86
C THR A 6 0.55 -10.44 -3.47
N THR A 7 -0.63 -9.88 -3.22
CA THR A 7 -1.45 -10.15 -2.05
C THR A 7 -2.78 -10.73 -2.50
N THR A 8 -3.22 -11.83 -1.88
CA THR A 8 -4.52 -12.44 -2.17
C THR A 8 -5.49 -12.17 -1.03
N ILE A 9 -6.68 -11.71 -1.38
CA ILE A 9 -7.76 -11.40 -0.45
C ILE A 9 -8.98 -12.26 -0.83
N ARG A 10 -9.57 -12.93 0.16
CA ARG A 10 -10.91 -13.49 0.05
C ARG A 10 -11.90 -12.44 0.53
N VAL A 11 -12.90 -12.12 -0.29
CA VAL A 11 -13.99 -11.23 0.10
C VAL A 11 -14.89 -11.97 1.10
N GLU A 12 -15.06 -11.41 2.28
CA GLU A 12 -15.92 -11.93 3.32
C GLU A 12 -17.29 -11.23 3.29
N TRP A 13 -18.29 -11.83 3.94
CA TRP A 13 -19.62 -11.24 4.09
C TRP A 13 -19.56 -9.81 4.65
N GLY A 14 -18.74 -9.58 5.70
CA GLY A 14 -18.59 -8.29 6.36
C GLY A 14 -17.89 -7.22 5.53
N ASP A 15 -17.31 -7.57 4.37
CA ASP A 15 -16.71 -6.61 3.45
C ASP A 15 -17.72 -5.95 2.52
N CYS A 16 -18.97 -6.47 2.50
CA CYS A 16 -19.99 -6.07 1.55
C CYS A 16 -21.04 -5.17 2.19
N ASP A 17 -21.67 -4.34 1.35
CA ASP A 17 -22.78 -3.47 1.70
C ASP A 17 -24.14 -4.08 1.29
N PRO A 18 -25.29 -3.42 1.56
CA PRO A 18 -26.61 -3.93 1.19
C PRO A 18 -26.81 -4.17 -0.31
N ALA A 19 -25.96 -3.62 -1.19
CA ALA A 19 -26.00 -3.92 -2.62
C ALA A 19 -25.44 -5.31 -2.97
N GLY A 20 -24.86 -6.02 -2.00
CA GLY A 20 -24.28 -7.35 -2.18
C GLY A 20 -22.92 -7.34 -2.86
N ILE A 21 -22.26 -6.20 -2.90
CA ILE A 21 -20.91 -6.02 -3.43
C ILE A 21 -20.00 -5.43 -2.35
N VAL A 22 -18.70 -5.52 -2.56
CA VAL A 22 -17.73 -4.95 -1.63
C VAL A 22 -18.00 -3.46 -1.41
N TYR A 23 -18.08 -3.06 -0.15
CA TYR A 23 -18.16 -1.65 0.25
C TYR A 23 -16.82 -0.97 -0.08
N TYR A 24 -16.85 0.07 -0.89
CA TYR A 24 -15.66 0.61 -1.54
C TYR A 24 -14.48 0.98 -0.60
N PRO A 25 -14.67 1.45 0.65
CA PRO A 25 -13.53 1.72 1.54
C PRO A 25 -12.70 0.47 1.87
N ARG A 26 -13.26 -0.72 1.72
CA ARG A 26 -12.52 -1.98 1.91
C ARG A 26 -11.36 -2.11 0.94
N PHE A 27 -11.50 -1.64 -0.28
CA PHE A 27 -10.41 -1.66 -1.25
C PHE A 27 -9.22 -0.83 -0.79
N PHE A 28 -9.45 0.33 -0.16
CA PHE A 28 -8.38 1.16 0.41
C PHE A 28 -7.73 0.49 1.62
N HIS A 29 -8.49 -0.21 2.46
CA HIS A 29 -7.92 -1.05 3.51
C HIS A 29 -7.01 -2.14 2.93
N TRP A 30 -7.43 -2.81 1.87
CA TRP A 30 -6.61 -3.83 1.22
C TRP A 30 -5.38 -3.24 0.50
N CYS A 31 -5.45 -2.02 0.00
CA CYS A 31 -4.26 -1.30 -0.46
C CYS A 31 -3.24 -1.13 0.66
N ASP A 32 -3.67 -0.79 1.87
CA ASP A 32 -2.79 -0.67 3.03
C ASP A 32 -2.12 -2.02 3.36
N VAL A 33 -2.90 -3.10 3.44
CA VAL A 33 -2.37 -4.46 3.65
C VAL A 33 -1.34 -4.82 2.59
N ALA A 34 -1.65 -4.58 1.31
CA ALA A 34 -0.77 -4.90 0.19
C ALA A 34 0.51 -4.04 0.19
N THR A 35 0.41 -2.78 0.61
CA THR A 35 1.57 -1.89 0.77
C THR A 35 2.55 -2.46 1.80
N TRP A 36 2.06 -2.88 2.97
CA TRP A 36 2.94 -3.43 4.01
C TRP A 36 3.50 -4.81 3.65
N ASN A 37 2.77 -5.59 2.87
CA ASN A 37 3.31 -6.83 2.30
C ASN A 37 4.47 -6.56 1.33
N LEU A 38 4.39 -5.51 0.51
CA LEU A 38 5.50 -5.09 -0.34
C LEU A 38 6.71 -4.65 0.51
N PHE A 39 6.51 -3.84 1.54
CA PHE A 39 7.59 -3.43 2.44
C PHE A 39 8.24 -4.63 3.14
N ALA A 40 7.45 -5.56 3.66
CA ALA A 40 7.95 -6.77 4.28
C ALA A 40 8.77 -7.61 3.31
N ALA A 41 8.32 -7.77 2.06
CA ALA A 41 9.05 -8.48 1.00
C ALA A 41 10.35 -7.78 0.59
N CYS A 42 10.47 -6.47 0.86
CA CYS A 42 11.72 -5.72 0.71
C CYS A 42 12.65 -5.81 1.95
N GLY A 43 12.29 -6.59 2.96
CA GLY A 43 13.01 -6.66 4.23
C GLY A 43 12.85 -5.39 5.08
N LEU A 44 11.73 -4.69 4.92
CA LEU A 44 11.41 -3.43 5.59
C LEU A 44 10.06 -3.52 6.35
N PRO A 45 9.86 -4.50 7.25
CA PRO A 45 8.60 -4.55 7.99
C PRO A 45 8.44 -3.29 8.85
N LEU A 46 7.20 -2.78 8.94
CA LEU A 46 6.89 -1.51 9.60
C LEU A 46 7.45 -1.42 11.02
N ILE A 47 7.29 -2.47 11.80
CA ILE A 47 7.79 -2.54 13.20
C ILE A 47 9.30 -2.29 13.27
N GLU A 48 10.08 -2.87 12.37
CA GLU A 48 11.54 -2.67 12.33
C GLU A 48 11.91 -1.25 11.89
N LEU A 49 11.15 -0.68 10.94
CA LEU A 49 11.33 0.72 10.53
C LEU A 49 11.05 1.68 11.69
N GLN A 50 9.99 1.44 12.44
CA GLN A 50 9.65 2.24 13.63
C GLN A 50 10.74 2.15 14.71
N LYS A 51 11.23 0.95 15.01
CA LYS A 51 12.29 0.75 16.00
C LYS A 51 13.61 1.40 15.58
N ARG A 52 13.99 1.24 14.30
CA ARG A 52 15.28 1.70 13.81
C ARG A 52 15.36 3.19 13.58
N TYR A 53 14.28 3.79 13.06
CA TYR A 53 14.28 5.19 12.62
C TYR A 53 13.40 6.10 13.46
N GLY A 54 12.59 5.57 14.38
CA GLY A 54 11.68 6.37 15.20
C GLY A 54 10.55 7.03 14.41
N ILE A 55 10.20 6.51 13.25
CA ILE A 55 9.10 7.04 12.42
C ILE A 55 7.75 6.56 12.92
N VAL A 56 6.69 7.29 12.57
CA VAL A 56 5.32 6.81 12.74
C VAL A 56 4.96 5.77 11.68
N GLY A 57 5.63 5.80 10.55
CA GLY A 57 5.38 5.00 9.37
C GLY A 57 5.37 5.86 8.12
N PHE A 58 4.53 5.47 7.16
CA PHE A 58 4.28 6.19 5.92
C PHE A 58 2.81 6.64 5.85
N PRO A 59 2.43 7.73 6.54
CA PRO A 59 1.08 8.29 6.43
C PRO A 59 0.68 8.58 4.99
N LEU A 60 -0.60 8.44 4.70
CA LEU A 60 -1.17 8.76 3.39
C LEU A 60 -1.26 10.28 3.19
N LEU A 61 -0.85 10.73 2.01
CA LEU A 61 -1.12 12.07 1.48
C LEU A 61 -2.27 12.04 0.48
N GLU A 62 -2.37 10.97 -0.30
CA GLU A 62 -3.35 10.83 -1.37
C GLU A 62 -3.66 9.35 -1.58
N ALA A 63 -4.93 9.04 -1.82
CA ALA A 63 -5.38 7.73 -2.24
C ALA A 63 -6.47 7.90 -3.30
N SER A 64 -6.36 7.15 -4.39
CA SER A 64 -7.35 7.18 -5.47
C SER A 64 -7.52 5.79 -6.05
N ALA A 65 -8.72 5.54 -6.62
CA ALA A 65 -9.03 4.28 -7.29
C ALA A 65 -9.99 4.51 -8.45
N THR A 66 -9.82 3.71 -9.51
CA THR A 66 -10.76 3.65 -10.63
C THR A 66 -11.38 2.26 -10.64
N PHE A 67 -12.68 2.19 -10.41
CA PHE A 67 -13.45 0.96 -10.29
C PHE A 67 -14.02 0.54 -11.63
N ARG A 68 -13.89 -0.74 -12.02
CA ARG A 68 -14.36 -1.28 -13.30
C ARG A 68 -15.40 -2.38 -13.12
N VAL A 69 -15.15 -3.32 -12.20
CA VAL A 69 -16.00 -4.50 -11.99
C VAL A 69 -16.20 -4.70 -10.49
N PRO A 70 -17.44 -4.89 -10.02
CA PRO A 70 -17.72 -5.14 -8.61
C PRO A 70 -17.22 -6.51 -8.17
N SER A 71 -16.95 -6.64 -6.88
CA SER A 71 -16.59 -7.89 -6.23
C SER A 71 -17.66 -8.30 -5.21
N ARG A 72 -17.83 -9.60 -5.01
CA ARG A 72 -18.88 -10.20 -4.19
C ARG A 72 -18.30 -11.13 -3.13
N PRO A 73 -19.09 -11.52 -2.12
CA PRO A 73 -18.64 -12.49 -1.11
C PRO A 73 -18.05 -13.75 -1.75
N GLN A 74 -16.96 -14.25 -1.17
CA GLN A 74 -16.18 -15.42 -1.57
C GLN A 74 -15.32 -15.24 -2.83
N ASP A 75 -15.35 -14.10 -3.49
CA ASP A 75 -14.39 -13.79 -4.55
C ASP A 75 -12.96 -13.83 -4.00
N LEU A 76 -12.04 -14.40 -4.76
CA LEU A 76 -10.61 -14.33 -4.52
C LEU A 76 -10.01 -13.23 -5.37
N ILE A 77 -9.55 -12.17 -4.72
CA ILE A 77 -8.96 -11.02 -5.37
C ILE A 77 -7.44 -11.10 -5.25
N VAL A 78 -6.76 -10.91 -6.36
CA VAL A 78 -5.29 -10.81 -6.42
C VAL A 78 -4.93 -9.34 -6.59
N ILE A 79 -4.06 -8.83 -5.70
CA ILE A 79 -3.57 -7.47 -5.73
C ILE A 79 -2.08 -7.50 -6.08
N ALA A 80 -1.74 -7.03 -7.27
CA ALA A 80 -0.35 -6.82 -7.66
C ALA A 80 0.06 -5.39 -7.26
N THR A 81 0.97 -5.30 -6.29
CA THR A 81 1.44 -4.01 -5.76
C THR A 81 2.87 -3.75 -6.20
N SER A 82 3.11 -2.57 -6.73
CA SER A 82 4.42 -2.12 -7.20
C SER A 82 4.73 -0.71 -6.73
N LEU A 83 6.04 -0.42 -6.62
CA LEU A 83 6.53 0.92 -6.32
C LEU A 83 6.42 1.79 -7.59
N GLY A 84 5.76 2.93 -7.46
CA GLY A 84 5.73 4.00 -8.46
C GLY A 84 6.90 4.97 -8.30
N PRO A 85 6.71 6.26 -8.62
CA PRO A 85 7.70 7.30 -8.37
C PRO A 85 8.09 7.38 -6.90
N LEU A 86 9.40 7.43 -6.65
CA LEU A 86 9.99 7.63 -5.34
C LEU A 86 10.69 8.98 -5.34
N ARG A 87 10.36 9.82 -4.37
CA ARG A 87 10.91 11.16 -4.20
C ARG A 87 11.65 11.24 -2.87
N ARG A 88 12.22 12.41 -2.55
CA ARG A 88 13.03 12.58 -1.35
C ARG A 88 12.31 12.21 -0.05
N LYS A 89 11.02 12.58 0.09
CA LYS A 89 10.23 12.35 1.31
C LYS A 89 9.01 11.47 1.07
N THR A 90 8.63 11.22 -0.17
CA THR A 90 7.39 10.55 -0.53
C THR A 90 7.62 9.40 -1.49
N LEU A 91 6.72 8.45 -1.49
CA LEU A 91 6.67 7.36 -2.45
C LEU A 91 5.24 7.11 -2.91
N GLU A 92 5.14 6.60 -4.12
CA GLU A 92 3.87 6.18 -4.71
C GLU A 92 3.80 4.65 -4.74
N LEU A 93 2.66 4.10 -4.37
CA LEU A 93 2.30 2.69 -4.54
C LEU A 93 1.22 2.58 -5.60
N ARG A 94 1.31 1.56 -6.44
CA ARG A 94 0.30 1.22 -7.45
C ARG A 94 -0.20 -0.17 -7.20
N HIS A 95 -1.52 -0.33 -7.22
CA HIS A 95 -2.21 -1.58 -6.94
C HIS A 95 -3.11 -1.93 -8.13
N ALA A 96 -2.91 -3.10 -8.70
CA ALA A 96 -3.78 -3.66 -9.74
C ALA A 96 -4.55 -4.84 -9.13
N PHE A 97 -5.86 -4.68 -9.02
CA PHE A 97 -6.77 -5.71 -8.49
C PHE A 97 -7.34 -6.53 -9.64
N SER A 98 -7.29 -7.84 -9.52
CA SER A 98 -7.83 -8.77 -10.53
C SER A 98 -8.51 -9.96 -9.88
N ARG A 99 -9.39 -10.60 -10.64
CA ARG A 99 -10.03 -11.88 -10.32
C ARG A 99 -10.03 -12.73 -11.58
N ASP A 100 -9.48 -13.94 -11.48
CA ASP A 100 -9.36 -14.86 -12.63
C ASP A 100 -8.72 -14.20 -13.86
N GLY A 101 -7.72 -13.35 -13.64
CA GLY A 101 -7.01 -12.61 -14.68
C GLY A 101 -7.74 -11.38 -15.23
N ALA A 102 -8.99 -11.13 -14.83
CA ALA A 102 -9.74 -9.97 -15.26
C ALA A 102 -9.54 -8.77 -14.31
N ALA A 103 -9.27 -7.59 -14.85
CA ALA A 103 -9.07 -6.37 -14.07
C ALA A 103 -10.37 -5.95 -13.37
N LEU A 104 -10.30 -5.68 -12.06
CA LEU A 104 -11.39 -5.20 -11.23
C LEU A 104 -11.30 -3.70 -10.99
N LEU A 105 -10.13 -3.23 -10.58
CA LEU A 105 -9.84 -1.82 -10.32
C LEU A 105 -8.33 -1.58 -10.29
N GLU A 106 -7.97 -0.33 -10.40
CA GLU A 106 -6.61 0.17 -10.20
C GLU A 106 -6.64 1.22 -9.10
N ALA A 107 -5.68 1.18 -8.19
CA ALA A 107 -5.55 2.13 -7.12
C ALA A 107 -4.13 2.69 -7.03
N ARG A 108 -4.02 3.89 -6.48
CA ARG A 108 -2.78 4.63 -6.30
C ARG A 108 -2.77 5.25 -4.91
N GLU A 109 -1.64 5.16 -4.23
CA GLU A 109 -1.39 5.82 -2.97
C GLU A 109 -0.13 6.67 -3.05
N VAL A 110 -0.15 7.85 -2.44
CA VAL A 110 1.06 8.63 -2.16
C VAL A 110 1.24 8.68 -0.65
N ARG A 111 2.39 8.26 -0.19
CA ARG A 111 2.73 8.18 1.23
C ARG A 111 3.99 8.99 1.53
N VAL A 112 4.11 9.48 2.76
CA VAL A 112 5.22 10.31 3.22
C VAL A 112 5.95 9.66 4.38
N TRP A 113 7.29 9.71 4.38
CA TRP A 113 8.10 9.33 5.52
C TRP A 113 7.97 10.37 6.62
N ALA A 114 7.44 10.00 7.78
CA ALA A 114 7.11 10.95 8.82
C ALA A 114 7.54 10.51 10.21
N HIS A 115 7.96 11.50 11.00
CA HIS A 115 8.26 11.39 12.42
C HIS A 115 7.18 12.05 13.27
N HIS A 116 7.04 11.63 14.53
CA HIS A 116 6.32 12.41 15.54
C HIS A 116 7.05 13.74 15.78
N ASP A 117 6.31 14.83 15.86
CA ASP A 117 6.85 16.16 16.16
C ASP A 117 5.79 16.98 16.88
N THR A 118 5.89 17.05 18.21
CA THR A 118 4.93 17.78 19.06
C THR A 118 5.01 19.28 18.87
N THR A 119 6.04 19.80 18.19
CA THR A 119 6.15 21.24 17.86
C THR A 119 5.33 21.64 16.65
N ARG A 120 4.78 20.65 15.89
CA ARG A 120 3.95 20.88 14.72
C ARG A 120 2.47 20.79 15.07
N PRO A 121 1.61 21.60 14.43
CA PRO A 121 0.17 21.60 14.72
C PRO A 121 -0.51 20.25 14.53
N ASN A 122 -0.06 19.44 13.55
CA ASN A 122 -0.59 18.11 13.26
C ASN A 122 0.18 16.96 13.94
N GLY A 123 1.21 17.29 14.74
CA GLY A 123 2.02 16.31 15.46
C GLY A 123 2.98 15.49 14.60
N LEU A 124 3.11 15.81 13.31
CA LEU A 124 3.92 15.06 12.35
C LEU A 124 4.89 15.96 11.58
N ARG A 125 6.04 15.39 11.23
CA ARG A 125 7.06 16.04 10.42
C ARG A 125 7.55 15.11 9.32
N ALA A 126 7.41 15.53 8.07
CA ALA A 126 7.96 14.82 6.92
C ALA A 126 9.50 14.95 6.89
N ALA A 127 10.17 13.86 6.61
CA ALA A 127 11.63 13.82 6.48
C ALA A 127 12.08 13.00 5.27
N ALA A 128 13.36 13.12 4.92
CA ALA A 128 13.92 12.36 3.81
C ALA A 128 13.93 10.85 4.12
N ILE A 129 13.54 10.06 3.14
CA ILE A 129 13.62 8.59 3.23
C ILE A 129 15.10 8.22 3.26
N PRO A 130 15.57 7.41 4.24
CA PRO A 130 16.97 7.02 4.32
C PRO A 130 17.46 6.30 3.06
N PRO A 131 18.71 6.54 2.61
CA PRO A 131 19.26 5.93 1.40
C PRO A 131 19.19 4.40 1.39
N GLU A 132 19.42 3.75 2.52
CA GLU A 132 19.35 2.29 2.65
C GLU A 132 17.91 1.76 2.49
N VAL A 133 16.90 2.52 2.89
CA VAL A 133 15.49 2.18 2.67
C VAL A 133 15.16 2.31 1.19
N VAL A 134 15.61 3.40 0.56
CA VAL A 134 15.46 3.60 -0.89
C VAL A 134 16.11 2.44 -1.66
N ALA A 135 17.33 2.07 -1.30
CA ALA A 135 18.06 0.98 -1.94
C ALA A 135 17.30 -0.35 -1.88
N ARG A 136 16.71 -0.69 -0.73
CA ARG A 136 15.92 -1.92 -0.57
C ARG A 136 14.61 -1.89 -1.36
N LEU A 137 13.93 -0.74 -1.38
CA LEU A 137 12.68 -0.59 -2.13
C LEU A 137 12.90 -0.68 -3.65
N THR A 138 14.04 -0.19 -4.13
CA THR A 138 14.37 -0.15 -5.56
C THR A 138 15.16 -1.36 -6.06
N ALA A 139 15.62 -2.21 -5.16
CA ALA A 139 16.32 -3.45 -5.53
C ALA A 139 15.40 -4.35 -6.38
N SER A 140 15.97 -4.95 -7.43
CA SER A 140 15.29 -5.97 -8.20
C SER A 140 14.91 -7.15 -7.30
N ALA A 141 13.79 -7.82 -7.59
CA ALA A 141 13.50 -9.07 -6.91
C ALA A 141 14.66 -10.04 -7.14
N PRO A 142 15.07 -10.84 -6.13
CA PRO A 142 16.01 -11.93 -6.39
C PRO A 142 15.42 -12.85 -7.47
N PRO A 143 16.29 -13.47 -8.29
CA PRO A 143 15.85 -14.39 -9.34
C PRO A 143 15.07 -15.57 -8.80
#